data_3586f44ea5d30d35a9b687fca767ac89
#
_entry.id   3586f44ea5d30d35a9b687fca767ac89
#
_cell.length_a   1.000
_cell.length_b   1.000
_cell.length_c   1.000
_cell.angle_alpha   90.00
_cell.angle_beta   90.00
_cell.angle_gamma   90.00
#
_symmetry.space_group_name_H-M   'P 1'
#
loop_
_entity.id
_entity.type
_entity.pdbx_description
1 polymer ?
#
loop_
_entity_poly.entity_id
_entity_poly.type
_entity_poly.pdbx_seq_one_letter_code
_entity_poly.pdbx_strand_id
1 'polypeptide(L)'
;MTVAAVVEQNGKYLLVEEEPEAGSGLFLNQPAGHLDPGETIIQGAIRETLEETAYTFVPEYVLGIYQWHSSRMDTTYLRFAFGGHVTHHDPERKLDTGILQAAWFSVDEINQMRHRHRSPLVMQCIQDHLAGKRYPLELLTHYES
;
A
#
# COMPACT_ATOMS: atom_id res chain seq x y z
N MET A 1 -6.57 -9.43 6.98
CA MET A 1 -6.31 -9.36 5.55
C MET A 1 -6.29 -7.90 5.13
N THR A 2 -5.26 -7.49 4.38
CA THR A 2 -5.07 -6.11 3.97
C THR A 2 -4.86 -6.00 2.46
N VAL A 3 -5.04 -4.80 1.94
CA VAL A 3 -4.78 -4.47 0.55
C VAL A 3 -3.76 -3.34 0.49
N ALA A 4 -3.00 -3.27 -0.58
CA ALA A 4 -1.97 -2.25 -0.74
C ALA A 4 -1.80 -1.89 -2.22
N ALA A 5 -1.38 -0.65 -2.47
CA ALA A 5 -1.05 -0.16 -3.80
C ALA A 5 0.46 0.10 -3.91
N VAL A 6 1.05 -0.35 -5.00
CA VAL A 6 2.45 -0.09 -5.33
C VAL A 6 2.45 0.71 -6.63
N VAL A 7 2.77 1.99 -6.51
CA VAL A 7 2.71 2.93 -7.64
C VAL A 7 4.08 3.55 -7.85
N GLU A 8 4.63 3.36 -9.03
CA GLU A 8 5.90 3.96 -9.44
C GLU A 8 5.64 5.03 -10.49
N GLN A 9 6.36 6.15 -10.38
CA GLN A 9 6.28 7.24 -11.34
C GLN A 9 7.65 7.93 -11.39
N ASN A 10 8.26 7.93 -12.55
CA ASN A 10 9.57 8.58 -12.78
C ASN A 10 10.66 8.06 -11.82
N GLY A 11 10.67 6.76 -11.54
CA GLY A 11 11.65 6.14 -10.66
C GLY A 11 11.40 6.30 -9.18
N LYS A 12 10.23 6.84 -8.81
CA LYS A 12 9.85 7.04 -7.41
C LYS A 12 8.57 6.31 -7.09
N TYR A 13 8.43 5.90 -5.84
CA TYR A 13 7.28 5.16 -5.32
C TYR A 13 6.44 6.03 -4.40
N LEU A 14 5.13 5.90 -4.53
CA LEU A 14 4.18 6.58 -3.65
C LEU A 14 4.10 5.84 -2.32
N LEU A 15 4.54 6.47 -1.26
CA LEU A 15 4.45 5.94 0.10
C LEU A 15 3.75 6.94 1.01
N VAL A 16 3.28 6.45 2.14
CA VAL A 16 2.70 7.29 3.20
C VAL A 16 3.62 7.30 4.40
N GLU A 17 3.67 8.43 5.09
CA GLU A 17 4.26 8.54 6.41
C GLU A 17 3.12 8.53 7.42
N GLU A 18 3.14 7.57 8.34
CA GLU A 18 2.06 7.38 9.28
C GLU A 18 2.58 7.30 10.72
N GLU A 19 1.78 7.81 11.63
CA GLU A 19 1.94 7.60 13.07
C GLU A 19 0.67 6.91 13.55
N PRO A 20 0.68 5.56 13.65
CA PRO A 20 -0.54 4.80 13.94
C PRO A 20 -1.16 5.15 15.28
N GLU A 21 -0.31 5.46 16.26
CA GLU A 21 -0.73 5.89 17.59
C GLU A 21 0.15 7.05 18.02
N ALA A 22 -0.41 7.99 18.78
CA ALA A 22 0.33 9.12 19.29
C ALA A 22 1.56 8.65 20.07
N GLY A 23 2.75 9.12 19.66
CA GLY A 23 4.01 8.78 20.30
C GLY A 23 4.64 7.46 19.86
N SER A 24 3.98 6.70 18.97
CA SER A 24 4.52 5.41 18.50
C SER A 24 5.69 5.55 17.52
N GLY A 25 5.88 6.75 16.97
CA GLY A 25 6.90 7.02 15.98
C GLY A 25 6.33 7.10 14.57
N LEU A 26 7.17 7.53 13.65
CA LEU A 26 6.80 7.78 12.27
C LEU A 26 7.24 6.60 11.40
N PHE A 27 6.30 6.00 10.70
CA PHE A 27 6.54 4.83 9.86
C PHE A 27 6.25 5.12 8.39
N LEU A 28 6.96 4.39 7.51
CA LEU A 28 6.71 4.38 6.07
C LEU A 28 5.95 3.11 5.70
N ASN A 29 4.98 3.25 4.81
CA ASN A 29 4.24 2.12 4.27
C ASN A 29 3.74 2.46 2.86
N GLN A 30 3.41 1.44 2.08
CA GLN A 30 2.57 1.65 0.92
C GLN A 30 1.20 2.13 1.39
N PRO A 31 0.42 2.84 0.54
CA PRO A 31 -1.00 3.03 0.83
C PRO A 31 -1.63 1.65 1.03
N ALA A 32 -2.22 1.42 2.21
CA ALA A 32 -2.68 0.08 2.60
C ALA A 32 -3.68 0.14 3.73
N GLY A 33 -4.51 -0.89 3.83
CA GLY A 33 -5.45 -1.00 4.93
C GLY A 33 -6.34 -2.23 4.83
N HIS A 34 -7.29 -2.33 5.72
CA HIS A 34 -8.22 -3.44 5.80
C HIS A 34 -9.39 -3.25 4.83
N LEU A 35 -9.99 -4.37 4.40
CA LEU A 35 -11.22 -4.32 3.62
C LEU A 35 -12.39 -3.89 4.48
N ASP A 36 -13.30 -3.12 3.89
CA ASP A 36 -14.60 -2.85 4.47
C ASP A 36 -15.59 -3.98 4.10
N PRO A 37 -16.60 -4.24 4.92
CA PRO A 37 -17.63 -5.21 4.57
C PRO A 37 -18.30 -4.88 3.23
N GLY A 38 -18.49 -5.91 2.40
CA GLY A 38 -19.15 -5.76 1.10
C GLY A 38 -18.26 -5.22 -0.02
N GLU A 39 -17.02 -4.92 0.27
CA GLU A 39 -16.06 -4.36 -0.69
C GLU A 39 -15.28 -5.47 -1.38
N THR A 40 -15.04 -5.34 -2.68
CA THR A 40 -14.11 -6.25 -3.36
C THR A 40 -12.67 -5.90 -2.95
N ILE A 41 -11.75 -6.85 -3.15
CA ILE A 41 -10.34 -6.63 -2.83
C ILE A 41 -9.78 -5.46 -3.64
N ILE A 42 -10.14 -5.39 -4.93
CA ILE A 42 -9.71 -4.29 -5.81
C ILE A 42 -10.28 -2.96 -5.34
N GLN A 43 -11.57 -2.92 -5.00
CA GLN A 43 -12.20 -1.70 -4.49
C GLN A 43 -11.52 -1.21 -3.21
N GLY A 44 -11.13 -2.14 -2.36
CA GLY A 44 -10.42 -1.81 -1.12
C GLY A 44 -9.09 -1.11 -1.37
N ALA A 45 -8.32 -1.59 -2.35
CA ALA A 45 -7.05 -0.95 -2.71
C ALA A 45 -7.27 0.46 -3.27
N ILE A 46 -8.30 0.67 -4.06
CA ILE A 46 -8.65 1.99 -4.61
C ILE A 46 -9.05 2.94 -3.49
N ARG A 47 -9.92 2.49 -2.60
CA ARG A 47 -10.42 3.29 -1.47
C ARG A 47 -9.29 3.67 -0.52
N GLU A 48 -8.47 2.71 -0.10
CA GLU A 48 -7.37 2.97 0.83
C GLU A 48 -6.37 3.96 0.24
N THR A 49 -6.05 3.83 -1.04
CA THR A 49 -5.13 4.74 -1.71
C THR A 49 -5.69 6.17 -1.73
N LEU A 50 -6.98 6.31 -2.03
CA LEU A 50 -7.62 7.63 -2.04
C LEU A 50 -7.65 8.25 -0.64
N GLU A 51 -7.99 7.46 0.39
CA GLU A 51 -8.08 7.94 1.76
C GLU A 51 -6.71 8.34 2.34
N GLU A 52 -5.66 7.65 1.93
CA GLU A 52 -4.32 7.87 2.50
C GLU A 52 -3.44 8.79 1.67
N THR A 53 -3.73 8.97 0.39
CA THR A 53 -2.86 9.76 -0.49
C THR A 53 -3.59 10.86 -1.25
N ALA A 54 -4.91 10.84 -1.28
CA ALA A 54 -5.74 11.70 -2.12
C ALA A 54 -5.55 11.49 -3.63
N TYR A 55 -4.89 10.38 -4.00
CA TYR A 55 -4.77 9.98 -5.40
C TYR A 55 -5.82 8.96 -5.79
N THR A 56 -6.33 9.07 -7.02
CA THR A 56 -7.17 8.05 -7.64
C THR A 56 -6.29 6.96 -8.22
N PHE A 57 -6.36 5.77 -7.66
CA PHE A 57 -5.56 4.62 -8.08
C PHE A 57 -6.30 3.80 -9.14
N VAL A 58 -5.57 3.43 -10.20
CA VAL A 58 -6.05 2.52 -11.23
C VAL A 58 -5.20 1.25 -11.15
N PRO A 59 -5.70 0.19 -10.51
CA PRO A 59 -4.97 -1.08 -10.47
C PRO A 59 -4.94 -1.72 -11.85
N GLU A 60 -3.76 -2.24 -12.22
CA GLU A 60 -3.54 -2.85 -13.52
C GLU A 60 -3.23 -4.34 -13.41
N TYR A 61 -2.63 -4.76 -12.30
CA TYR A 61 -2.23 -6.15 -12.07
C TYR A 61 -2.09 -6.43 -10.58
N VAL A 62 -2.11 -7.72 -10.24
CA VAL A 62 -1.72 -8.16 -8.91
C VAL A 62 -0.20 -8.25 -8.86
N LEU A 63 0.42 -7.53 -7.93
CA LEU A 63 1.87 -7.61 -7.74
C LEU A 63 2.24 -8.88 -7.00
N GLY A 64 1.47 -9.23 -5.98
CA GLY A 64 1.71 -10.41 -5.19
C GLY A 64 0.72 -10.54 -4.03
N ILE A 65 0.76 -11.73 -3.42
CA ILE A 65 -0.01 -12.04 -2.22
C ILE A 65 1.01 -12.44 -1.17
N TYR A 66 1.05 -11.72 -0.05
CA TYR A 66 2.10 -11.84 0.95
C TYR A 66 1.52 -12.28 2.28
N GLN A 67 2.17 -13.27 2.88
CA GLN A 67 1.86 -13.68 4.25
C GLN A 67 3.04 -13.30 5.13
N TRP A 68 2.76 -12.59 6.21
CA TRP A 68 3.79 -12.18 7.16
C TRP A 68 3.27 -12.35 8.58
N HIS A 69 4.02 -13.09 9.39
CA HIS A 69 3.72 -13.21 10.79
C HIS A 69 4.58 -12.24 11.60
N SER A 70 3.92 -11.34 12.33
CA SER A 70 4.59 -10.43 13.25
C SER A 70 4.72 -11.12 14.61
N SER A 71 5.92 -11.52 14.99
CA SER A 71 6.15 -12.14 16.29
C SER A 71 5.89 -11.15 17.43
N ARG A 72 6.16 -9.87 17.21
CA ARG A 72 5.91 -8.80 18.17
C ARG A 72 4.43 -8.68 18.54
N MET A 73 3.55 -8.76 17.55
CA MET A 73 2.11 -8.62 17.72
C MET A 73 1.38 -9.95 17.77
N ASP A 74 2.10 -11.05 17.52
CA ASP A 74 1.54 -12.38 17.38
C ASP A 74 0.34 -12.39 16.43
N THR A 75 0.51 -11.75 15.28
CA THR A 75 -0.53 -11.59 14.28
C THR A 75 0.01 -11.94 12.91
N THR A 76 -0.74 -12.75 12.17
CA THR A 76 -0.43 -13.07 10.78
C THR A 76 -1.19 -12.11 9.87
N TYR A 77 -0.46 -11.41 9.01
CA TYR A 77 -1.01 -10.52 8.01
C TYR A 77 -1.02 -11.19 6.65
N LEU A 78 -2.10 -11.01 5.94
CA LEU A 78 -2.23 -11.42 4.54
C LEU A 78 -2.46 -10.16 3.72
N ARG A 79 -1.49 -9.82 2.88
CA ARG A 79 -1.54 -8.60 2.05
C ARG A 79 -1.75 -8.97 0.59
N PHE A 80 -2.75 -8.34 -0.02
CA PHE A 80 -2.94 -8.35 -1.47
C PHE A 80 -2.40 -7.03 -2.01
N ALA A 81 -1.30 -7.07 -2.75
CA ALA A 81 -0.68 -5.88 -3.31
C ALA A 81 -0.96 -5.77 -4.80
N PHE A 82 -1.31 -4.56 -5.23
CA PHE A 82 -1.63 -4.25 -6.62
C PHE A 82 -0.65 -3.22 -7.15
N GLY A 83 -0.22 -3.43 -8.39
CA GLY A 83 0.50 -2.41 -9.15
C GLY A 83 -0.44 -1.70 -10.10
N GLY A 84 -0.11 -0.48 -10.44
CA GLY A 84 -0.90 0.33 -11.35
C GLY A 84 -0.41 1.76 -11.35
N HIS A 85 -1.29 2.68 -11.74
CA HIS A 85 -0.95 4.09 -11.82
C HIS A 85 -2.02 4.95 -11.14
N VAL A 86 -1.70 6.23 -10.96
CA VAL A 86 -2.64 7.21 -10.41
C VAL A 86 -3.00 8.22 -11.49
N THR A 87 -4.25 8.69 -11.49
CA THR A 87 -4.77 9.58 -12.54
C THR A 87 -5.10 10.98 -12.05
N HIS A 88 -5.49 11.14 -10.80
CA HIS A 88 -5.95 12.40 -10.26
C HIS A 88 -5.48 12.54 -8.81
N HIS A 89 -5.07 13.74 -8.43
CA HIS A 89 -4.75 14.08 -7.05
C HIS A 89 -5.65 15.22 -6.60
N ASP A 90 -6.33 15.03 -5.46
CA ASP A 90 -7.16 16.07 -4.85
C ASP A 90 -6.38 16.70 -3.69
N PRO A 91 -5.76 17.88 -3.90
CA PRO A 91 -4.95 18.52 -2.85
C PRO A 91 -5.78 19.05 -1.68
N GLU A 92 -7.09 19.16 -1.85
CA GLU A 92 -8.00 19.65 -0.81
C GLU A 92 -8.49 18.52 0.10
N ARG A 93 -8.28 17.26 -0.28
CA ARG A 93 -8.76 16.13 0.51
C ARG A 93 -7.95 15.96 1.78
N LYS A 94 -8.66 15.89 2.91
CA LYS A 94 -8.04 15.55 4.19
C LYS A 94 -7.71 14.06 4.19
N LEU A 95 -6.48 13.73 4.55
CA LEU A 95 -6.03 12.34 4.64
C LEU A 95 -6.55 11.69 5.92
N ASP A 96 -6.59 10.36 5.91
CA ASP A 96 -7.04 9.57 7.07
C ASP A 96 -6.26 9.91 8.33
N THR A 97 -6.94 9.76 9.48
CA THR A 97 -6.32 9.93 10.79
C THR A 97 -5.08 9.05 10.91
N GLY A 98 -3.98 9.64 11.37
CA GLY A 98 -2.70 8.95 11.53
C GLY A 98 -1.79 9.06 10.33
N ILE A 99 -2.30 9.48 9.17
CA ILE A 99 -1.48 9.74 7.99
C ILE A 99 -0.99 11.19 8.04
N LEU A 100 0.32 11.37 8.09
CA LEU A 100 0.92 12.71 8.10
C LEU A 100 1.06 13.26 6.70
N GLN A 101 1.53 12.44 5.76
CA GLN A 101 1.63 12.83 4.36
C GLN A 101 1.79 11.63 3.45
N ALA A 102 1.50 11.84 2.17
CA ALA A 102 1.86 10.94 1.10
C ALA A 102 2.90 11.66 0.23
N ALA A 103 3.94 10.96 -0.18
CA ALA A 103 5.01 11.53 -0.97
C ALA A 103 5.65 10.47 -1.87
N TRP A 104 6.47 10.94 -2.79
CA TRP A 104 7.17 10.09 -3.75
C TRP A 104 8.63 9.93 -3.30
N PHE A 105 9.08 8.69 -3.18
CA PHE A 105 10.42 8.37 -2.68
C PHE A 105 11.17 7.52 -3.69
N SER A 106 12.45 7.82 -3.89
CA SER A 106 13.33 6.97 -4.68
C SER A 106 13.65 5.68 -3.92
N VAL A 107 14.11 4.66 -4.63
CA VAL A 107 14.52 3.39 -4.01
C VAL A 107 15.63 3.63 -3.00
N ASP A 108 16.58 4.51 -3.31
CA ASP A 108 17.67 4.83 -2.38
C ASP A 108 17.15 5.48 -1.10
N GLU A 109 16.22 6.42 -1.22
CA GLU A 109 15.58 7.03 -0.04
C GLU A 109 14.84 5.99 0.80
N ILE A 110 14.11 5.08 0.15
CA ILE A 110 13.38 4.01 0.85
C ILE A 110 14.35 3.10 1.59
N ASN A 111 15.48 2.75 0.94
CA ASN A 111 16.52 1.93 1.58
C ASN A 111 17.14 2.60 2.81
N GLN A 112 17.39 3.90 2.73
CA GLN A 112 17.96 4.66 3.84
C GLN A 112 17.03 4.74 5.04
N MET A 113 15.72 4.55 4.81
CA MET A 113 14.70 4.63 5.85
C MET A 113 14.17 3.27 6.29
N ARG A 114 14.92 2.19 6.05
CA ARG A 114 14.49 0.81 6.39
C ARG A 114 14.06 0.65 7.84
N HIS A 115 14.72 1.33 8.75
CA HIS A 115 14.41 1.28 10.17
C HIS A 115 13.03 1.86 10.49
N ARG A 116 12.44 2.61 9.56
CA ARG A 116 11.12 3.22 9.70
C ARG A 116 10.02 2.45 8.94
N HIS A 117 10.37 1.39 8.21
CA HIS A 117 9.36 0.63 7.47
C HIS A 117 8.38 -0.02 8.43
N ARG A 118 7.07 0.12 8.14
CA ARG A 118 6.00 -0.44 8.95
C ARG A 118 6.13 -1.96 9.10
N SER A 119 6.60 -2.63 8.07
CA SER A 119 6.83 -4.08 8.04
C SER A 119 7.86 -4.42 6.96
N PRO A 120 8.39 -5.67 6.98
CA PRO A 120 9.26 -6.13 5.89
C PRO A 120 8.59 -6.11 4.52
N LEU A 121 7.27 -6.10 4.48
CA LEU A 121 6.53 -6.10 3.21
C LEU A 121 6.72 -4.81 2.41
N VAL A 122 7.07 -3.70 3.07
CA VAL A 122 7.32 -2.44 2.37
C VAL A 122 8.40 -2.62 1.31
N MET A 123 9.58 -3.11 1.71
CA MET A 123 10.69 -3.30 0.75
C MET A 123 10.45 -4.51 -0.15
N GLN A 124 9.80 -5.56 0.35
CA GLN A 124 9.52 -6.72 -0.48
C GLN A 124 8.64 -6.35 -1.68
N CYS A 125 7.62 -5.53 -1.47
CA CYS A 125 6.78 -5.04 -2.56
C CYS A 125 7.58 -4.22 -3.58
N ILE A 126 8.49 -3.37 -3.12
CA ILE A 126 9.34 -2.58 -4.02
C ILE A 126 10.24 -3.50 -4.85
N GLN A 127 10.89 -4.48 -4.20
CA GLN A 127 11.78 -5.43 -4.87
C GLN A 127 11.03 -6.26 -5.91
N ASP A 128 9.83 -6.73 -5.60
CA ASP A 128 9.02 -7.51 -6.53
C ASP A 128 8.56 -6.68 -7.72
N HIS A 129 8.23 -5.41 -7.48
CA HIS A 129 7.90 -4.50 -8.57
C HIS A 129 9.11 -4.28 -9.49
N LEU A 130 10.29 -4.07 -8.92
CA LEU A 130 11.53 -3.91 -9.69
C LEU A 130 11.88 -5.18 -10.46
N ALA A 131 11.55 -6.35 -9.92
CA ALA A 131 11.75 -7.64 -10.59
C ALA A 131 10.75 -7.90 -11.72
N GLY A 132 9.76 -7.03 -11.88
CA GLY A 132 8.75 -7.14 -12.93
C GLY A 132 7.66 -8.15 -12.68
N LYS A 133 7.43 -8.53 -11.42
CA LYS A 133 6.36 -9.48 -11.09
C LYS A 133 5.00 -8.87 -11.38
N ARG A 134 4.19 -9.57 -12.17
CA ARG A 134 2.85 -9.13 -12.56
C ARG A 134 1.97 -10.34 -12.77
N TYR A 135 0.81 -10.31 -12.14
CA TYR A 135 -0.20 -11.36 -12.28
C TYR A 135 -1.51 -10.72 -12.71
N PRO A 136 -2.32 -11.37 -13.55
CA PRO A 136 -3.55 -10.75 -14.03
C PRO A 136 -4.55 -10.51 -12.92
N LEU A 137 -5.32 -9.45 -13.04
CA LEU A 137 -6.39 -9.13 -12.06
C LEU A 137 -7.43 -10.25 -11.98
N GLU A 138 -7.62 -11.01 -13.06
CA GLU A 138 -8.54 -12.15 -13.11
C GLU A 138 -8.14 -13.28 -12.15
N LEU A 139 -6.94 -13.22 -11.57
CA LEU A 139 -6.56 -14.12 -10.49
C LEU A 139 -7.55 -14.04 -9.32
N LEU A 140 -8.15 -12.86 -9.14
CA LEU A 140 -9.13 -12.62 -8.08
C LEU A 140 -10.54 -12.79 -8.63
N THR A 141 -11.36 -13.55 -7.91
CA THR A 141 -12.78 -13.74 -8.24
C THR A 141 -13.60 -13.27 -7.05
N HIS A 142 -14.59 -12.42 -7.33
CA HIS A 142 -15.49 -11.90 -6.31
C HIS A 142 -16.87 -12.57 -6.47
N TYR A 143 -17.40 -13.05 -5.37
CA TYR A 143 -18.74 -13.62 -5.30
C TYR A 143 -19.57 -12.91 -4.25
N GLU A 144 -20.83 -12.68 -4.61
CA GLU A 144 -21.86 -12.25 -3.66
C GLU A 144 -23.03 -13.21 -3.76
N SER A 145 -23.60 -13.55 -2.61
CA SER A 145 -24.80 -14.41 -2.57
C SER A 145 -26.08 -13.59 -2.51
#